data_9d506d806d3dd4310cf3d85969114ed7
#
_entry.id   9d506d806d3dd4310cf3d85969114ed7
#
_cell.length_a   1.000
_cell.length_b   1.000
_cell.length_c   1.000
_cell.angle_alpha   90.00
_cell.angle_beta   90.00
_cell.angle_gamma   90.00
#
_symmetry.space_group_name_H-M   'P 1'
#
loop_
_entity.id
_entity.type
_entity.pdbx_description
1 polymer ?
#
loop_
_entity_poly.entity_id
_entity_poly.type
_entity_poly.pdbx_seq_one_letter_code
_entity_poly.pdbx_strand_id
1 'polypeptide(L)'
;MKIVFIGGRDIHILGGIESYMLNLATQLVKMEHEPIVFCESDHNGEEFVNGFRVIHQKGFNSNLICKPWLGLKATLKTIRHIHDADIIHYNAWPPSLWSPIARLCGIKSLMQGHGLEWQRSKYSPTQQRIMKFMEWLTAHLNRNLIMCSEDQCRYFKKHYNREATAIPTAIYL
;
A
#
# COMPACT_ATOMS: atom_id res chain seq x y z
N MET A 1 -6.54 13.35 -11.77
CA MET A 1 -5.80 13.25 -10.49
C MET A 1 -4.61 12.33 -10.68
N LYS A 2 -3.50 12.66 -10.03
CA LYS A 2 -2.31 11.79 -10.01
C LYS A 2 -2.28 10.98 -8.72
N ILE A 3 -2.37 9.66 -8.84
CA ILE A 3 -2.56 8.73 -7.72
C ILE A 3 -1.36 7.78 -7.67
N VAL A 4 -0.63 7.78 -6.57
CA VAL A 4 0.55 6.95 -6.39
C VAL A 4 0.21 5.75 -5.51
N PHE A 5 0.36 4.55 -6.04
CA PHE A 5 0.19 3.28 -5.31
C PHE A 5 1.53 2.80 -4.78
N ILE A 6 1.59 2.48 -3.49
CA ILE A 6 2.80 1.96 -2.84
C ILE A 6 2.46 0.67 -2.10
N GLY A 7 3.22 -0.38 -2.35
CA GLY A 7 3.06 -1.72 -1.75
C GLY A 7 2.81 -2.76 -2.82
N GLY A 8 2.73 -4.00 -2.48
CA GLY A 8 2.66 -5.09 -3.45
C GLY A 8 4.05 -5.54 -3.91
N ARG A 9 4.07 -6.69 -4.53
CA ARG A 9 5.23 -7.24 -5.24
C ARG A 9 5.15 -6.84 -6.69
N ASP A 10 5.99 -7.42 -7.53
CA ASP A 10 5.97 -7.20 -8.97
C ASP A 10 4.56 -7.38 -9.54
N ILE A 11 4.13 -6.40 -10.34
CA ILE A 11 2.76 -6.33 -10.87
C ILE A 11 2.44 -7.49 -11.83
N HIS A 12 3.47 -8.16 -12.36
CA HIS A 12 3.35 -9.34 -13.22
C HIS A 12 3.16 -10.64 -12.43
N ILE A 13 3.34 -10.60 -11.10
CA ILE A 13 3.10 -11.77 -10.25
C ILE A 13 1.61 -11.89 -9.95
N LEU A 14 1.04 -13.09 -10.17
CA LEU A 14 -0.34 -13.37 -9.79
C LEU A 14 -0.49 -13.39 -8.27
N GLY A 15 -1.07 -12.35 -7.72
CA GLY A 15 -1.33 -12.21 -6.28
C GLY A 15 -2.52 -11.27 -6.04
N GLY A 16 -3.16 -11.38 -4.88
CA GLY A 16 -4.37 -10.61 -4.59
C GLY A 16 -4.16 -9.09 -4.59
N ILE A 17 -3.08 -8.61 -3.99
CA ILE A 17 -2.74 -7.18 -3.93
C ILE A 17 -2.28 -6.69 -5.31
N GLU A 18 -1.46 -7.47 -5.99
CA GLU A 18 -0.90 -7.18 -7.30
C GLU A 18 -2.02 -7.06 -8.34
N SER A 19 -2.92 -8.05 -8.41
CA SER A 19 -4.09 -8.01 -9.29
C SER A 19 -5.04 -6.87 -8.96
N TYR A 20 -5.24 -6.58 -7.67
CA TYR A 20 -6.04 -5.43 -7.24
C TYR A 20 -5.43 -4.11 -7.75
N MET A 21 -4.13 -3.90 -7.55
CA MET A 21 -3.44 -2.67 -7.97
C MET A 21 -3.48 -2.52 -9.49
N LEU A 22 -3.22 -3.60 -10.25
CA LEU A 22 -3.26 -3.62 -11.70
C LEU A 22 -4.65 -3.22 -12.22
N ASN A 23 -5.69 -3.87 -11.70
CA ASN A 23 -7.06 -3.63 -12.12
C ASN A 23 -7.52 -2.21 -11.77
N LEU A 24 -7.27 -1.76 -10.54
CA LEU A 24 -7.65 -0.41 -10.12
C LEU A 24 -6.91 0.67 -10.92
N ALA A 25 -5.60 0.54 -11.11
CA ALA A 25 -4.84 1.47 -11.92
C ALA A 25 -5.33 1.50 -13.37
N THR A 26 -5.63 0.34 -13.97
CA THR A 26 -6.18 0.26 -15.34
C THR A 26 -7.55 0.97 -15.44
N GLN A 27 -8.43 0.83 -14.44
CA GLN A 27 -9.71 1.54 -14.45
C GLN A 27 -9.54 3.04 -14.24
N LEU A 28 -8.60 3.46 -13.40
CA LEU A 28 -8.29 4.88 -13.20
C LEU A 28 -7.77 5.55 -14.48
N VAL A 29 -6.98 4.86 -15.29
CA VAL A 29 -6.57 5.37 -16.63
C VAL A 29 -7.79 5.60 -17.52
N LYS A 30 -8.75 4.66 -17.55
CA LYS A 30 -10.01 4.83 -18.31
C LYS A 30 -10.85 5.99 -17.81
N MET A 31 -10.69 6.41 -16.56
CA MET A 31 -11.35 7.56 -15.94
C MET A 31 -10.51 8.84 -16.05
N GLU A 32 -9.52 8.87 -16.94
CA GLU A 32 -8.64 10.02 -17.18
C GLU A 32 -7.82 10.47 -15.95
N HIS A 33 -7.47 9.49 -15.07
CA HIS A 33 -6.55 9.71 -13.97
C HIS A 33 -5.16 9.20 -14.34
N GLU A 34 -4.15 9.65 -13.61
CA GLU A 34 -2.74 9.29 -13.81
C GLU A 34 -2.24 8.41 -12.65
N PRO A 35 -2.46 7.10 -12.68
CA PRO A 35 -1.90 6.21 -11.67
C PRO A 35 -0.41 5.96 -11.92
N ILE A 36 0.35 5.89 -10.81
CA ILE A 36 1.75 5.47 -10.78
C ILE A 36 1.88 4.39 -9.72
N VAL A 37 2.44 3.25 -10.09
CA VAL A 37 2.54 2.10 -9.20
C VAL A 37 4.00 1.86 -8.81
N PHE A 38 4.31 1.89 -7.51
CA PHE A 38 5.57 1.40 -6.97
C PHE A 38 5.40 -0.04 -6.51
N CYS A 39 6.21 -0.94 -7.02
CA CYS A 39 6.18 -2.36 -6.66
C CYS A 39 7.58 -2.87 -6.29
N GLU A 40 7.62 -3.93 -5.47
CA GLU A 40 8.83 -4.65 -5.16
C GLU A 40 9.18 -5.60 -6.30
N SER A 41 10.42 -5.56 -6.77
CA SER A 41 10.92 -6.42 -7.84
C SER A 41 12.32 -6.94 -7.49
N ASP A 42 12.90 -7.74 -8.35
CA ASP A 42 14.31 -8.18 -8.28
C ASP A 42 15.30 -7.16 -8.86
N HIS A 43 14.78 -6.13 -9.52
CA HIS A 43 15.54 -5.06 -10.16
C HIS A 43 14.97 -3.68 -9.87
N ASN A 44 15.70 -2.64 -10.23
CA ASN A 44 15.17 -1.28 -10.33
C ASN A 44 14.91 -0.95 -11.80
N GLY A 45 13.75 -0.36 -12.09
CA GLY A 45 13.39 0.00 -13.45
C GLY A 45 12.06 0.74 -13.51
N GLU A 46 11.68 1.13 -14.71
CA GLU A 46 10.38 1.74 -14.98
C GLU A 46 9.82 1.15 -16.28
N GLU A 47 8.53 0.94 -16.31
CA GLU A 47 7.81 0.49 -17.50
C GLU A 47 6.43 1.15 -17.58
N PHE A 48 5.76 1.00 -18.71
CA PHE A 48 4.36 1.37 -18.89
C PHE A 48 3.51 0.13 -19.11
N VAL A 49 2.46 -0.01 -18.29
CA VAL A 49 1.51 -1.13 -18.32
C VAL A 49 0.11 -0.54 -18.41
N ASN A 50 -0.69 -0.96 -19.40
CA ASN A 50 -2.09 -0.52 -19.57
C ASN A 50 -2.30 1.01 -19.49
N GLY A 51 -1.31 1.79 -19.93
CA GLY A 51 -1.37 3.26 -19.95
C GLY A 51 -0.94 3.96 -18.65
N PHE A 52 -0.43 3.25 -17.67
CA PHE A 52 0.13 3.84 -16.46
C PHE A 52 1.59 3.43 -16.22
N ARG A 53 2.29 4.24 -15.43
CA ARG A 53 3.70 4.04 -15.10
C ARG A 53 3.86 3.10 -13.90
N VAL A 54 4.71 2.10 -14.06
CA VAL A 54 5.15 1.19 -13.00
C VAL A 54 6.62 1.46 -12.68
N ILE A 55 6.93 1.59 -11.40
CA ILE A 55 8.28 1.83 -10.89
C ILE A 55 8.70 0.64 -10.04
N HIS A 56 9.60 -0.15 -10.58
CA HIS A 56 10.19 -1.30 -9.90
C HIS A 56 11.24 -0.85 -8.89
N GLN A 57 11.16 -1.38 -7.69
CA GLN A 57 12.12 -1.15 -6.64
C GLN A 57 12.72 -2.47 -6.19
N LYS A 58 14.04 -2.60 -6.33
CA LYS A 58 14.73 -3.81 -5.88
C LYS A 58 14.53 -4.01 -4.38
N GLY A 59 13.88 -5.14 -4.06
CA GLY A 59 13.70 -5.63 -2.72
C GLY A 59 14.94 -6.36 -2.18
N PHE A 60 14.84 -6.82 -0.96
CA PHE A 60 15.86 -7.66 -0.32
C PHE A 60 15.20 -8.70 0.58
N ASN A 61 15.92 -9.76 0.88
CA ASN A 61 15.37 -10.90 1.62
C ASN A 61 15.18 -10.56 3.12
N SER A 62 14.06 -9.90 3.43
CA SER A 62 13.63 -9.65 4.81
C SER A 62 12.11 -9.47 4.86
N ASN A 63 11.44 -10.38 5.56
CA ASN A 63 9.98 -10.36 5.68
C ASN A 63 9.44 -9.17 6.51
N LEU A 64 10.25 -8.55 7.37
CA LEU A 64 9.80 -7.49 8.27
C LEU A 64 10.23 -6.09 7.81
N ILE A 65 11.42 -5.96 7.25
CA ILE A 65 12.05 -4.65 7.00
C ILE A 65 11.90 -4.23 5.53
N CYS A 66 11.85 -5.18 4.59
CA CYS A 66 11.83 -4.86 3.16
C CYS A 66 10.65 -3.95 2.80
N LYS A 67 9.43 -4.30 3.20
CA LYS A 67 8.22 -3.51 2.87
C LYS A 67 8.23 -2.09 3.47
N PRO A 68 8.55 -1.88 4.75
CA PRO A 68 8.73 -0.52 5.29
C PRO A 68 9.80 0.27 4.53
N TRP A 69 10.94 -0.35 4.21
CA TRP A 69 12.03 0.32 3.50
C TRP A 69 11.64 0.76 2.09
N LEU A 70 11.01 -0.13 1.32
CA LEU A 70 10.50 0.20 0.00
C LEU A 70 9.41 1.29 0.06
N GLY A 71 8.55 1.24 1.07
CA GLY A 71 7.57 2.29 1.35
C GLY A 71 8.23 3.65 1.58
N LEU A 72 9.33 3.71 2.35
CA LEU A 72 10.10 4.95 2.56
C LEU A 72 10.67 5.47 1.24
N LYS A 73 11.36 4.61 0.49
CA LYS A 73 11.96 4.98 -0.80
C LYS A 73 10.92 5.52 -1.78
N ALA A 74 9.78 4.82 -1.90
CA ALA A 74 8.68 5.23 -2.77
C ALA A 74 8.08 6.57 -2.34
N THR A 75 7.82 6.75 -1.03
CA THR A 75 7.30 8.01 -0.48
C THR A 75 8.25 9.18 -0.75
N LEU A 76 9.55 9.00 -0.49
CA LEU A 76 10.56 10.03 -0.76
C LEU A 76 10.73 10.31 -2.26
N LYS A 77 10.69 9.27 -3.11
CA LYS A 77 10.73 9.45 -4.57
C LYS A 77 9.51 10.20 -5.07
N THR A 78 8.33 9.91 -4.52
CA THR A 78 7.10 10.64 -4.82
C THR A 78 7.24 12.12 -4.46
N ILE A 79 7.64 12.44 -3.23
CA ILE A 79 7.80 13.82 -2.76
C ILE A 79 8.81 14.61 -3.61
N ARG A 80 9.92 13.98 -4.02
CA ARG A 80 11.00 14.65 -4.74
C ARG A 80 10.80 14.77 -6.24
N HIS A 81 10.11 13.80 -6.86
CA HIS A 81 10.06 13.67 -8.32
C HIS A 81 8.67 13.61 -8.91
N ILE A 82 7.63 13.55 -8.07
CA ILE A 82 6.23 13.53 -8.49
C ILE A 82 5.49 14.62 -7.71
N HIS A 83 5.94 15.87 -7.91
CA HIS A 83 5.52 17.05 -7.14
C HIS A 83 4.01 17.35 -7.21
N ASP A 84 3.32 16.84 -8.23
CA ASP A 84 1.90 16.99 -8.48
C ASP A 84 1.08 15.76 -8.09
N ALA A 85 1.62 14.87 -7.27
CA ALA A 85 0.87 13.75 -6.71
C ALA A 85 -0.24 14.25 -5.78
N ASP A 86 -1.48 13.91 -6.10
CA ASP A 86 -2.65 14.28 -5.29
C ASP A 86 -2.80 13.37 -4.08
N ILE A 87 -2.61 12.07 -4.27
CA ILE A 87 -2.86 11.04 -3.27
C ILE A 87 -1.78 9.96 -3.32
N ILE A 88 -1.32 9.50 -2.15
CA ILE A 88 -0.59 8.25 -2.00
C ILE A 88 -1.50 7.20 -1.38
N HIS A 89 -1.72 6.11 -2.11
CA HIS A 89 -2.46 4.94 -1.70
C HIS A 89 -1.49 3.83 -1.25
N TYR A 90 -1.37 3.65 0.04
CA TYR A 90 -0.56 2.57 0.61
C TYR A 90 -1.35 1.26 0.65
N ASN A 91 -0.87 0.25 -0.07
CA ASN A 91 -1.47 -1.09 -0.12
C ASN A 91 -0.75 -2.01 0.87
N ALA A 92 -1.12 -2.02 2.07
CA ALA A 92 -0.73 -2.78 3.24
C ALA A 92 -0.18 -1.88 4.38
N TRP A 93 -0.07 -2.48 5.58
CA TRP A 93 0.39 -1.80 6.79
C TRP A 93 1.83 -1.30 6.72
N PRO A 94 2.83 -2.18 6.35
CA PRO A 94 4.22 -1.80 6.54
C PRO A 94 4.66 -0.57 5.72
N PRO A 95 4.31 -0.42 4.44
CA PRO A 95 4.68 0.78 3.70
C PRO A 95 3.98 2.05 4.18
N SER A 96 2.80 1.95 4.81
CA SER A 96 2.02 3.10 5.27
C SER A 96 2.55 3.79 6.54
N LEU A 97 3.60 3.24 7.16
CA LEU A 97 4.35 3.90 8.24
C LEU A 97 4.80 5.31 7.86
N TRP A 98 5.01 5.57 6.59
CA TRP A 98 5.54 6.82 6.06
C TRP A 98 4.47 7.83 5.62
N SER A 99 3.21 7.50 5.82
CA SER A 99 2.10 8.41 5.52
C SER A 99 2.17 9.77 6.24
N PRO A 100 2.72 9.91 7.48
CA PRO A 100 2.89 11.22 8.08
C PRO A 100 3.84 12.12 7.28
N ILE A 101 4.91 11.56 6.69
CA ILE A 101 5.87 12.32 5.87
C ILE A 101 5.16 12.86 4.61
N ALA A 102 4.40 12.02 3.93
CA ALA A 102 3.62 12.45 2.77
C ALA A 102 2.68 13.61 3.12
N ARG A 103 1.97 13.50 4.24
CA ARG A 103 1.04 14.56 4.70
C ARG A 103 1.73 15.86 5.09
N LEU A 104 2.91 15.79 5.72
CA LEU A 104 3.70 17.00 6.04
C LEU A 104 4.14 17.73 4.76
N CYS A 105 4.29 17.00 3.65
CA CYS A 105 4.57 17.57 2.33
C CYS A 105 3.31 17.93 1.53
N GLY A 106 2.12 17.95 2.16
CA GLY A 106 0.87 18.37 1.52
C GLY A 106 0.16 17.30 0.68
N ILE A 107 0.72 16.07 0.56
CA ILE A 107 0.13 15.00 -0.23
C ILE A 107 -0.89 14.23 0.63
N LYS A 108 -2.10 14.07 0.13
CA LYS A 108 -3.12 13.25 0.80
C LYS A 108 -2.67 11.79 0.83
N SER A 109 -3.01 11.08 1.90
CA SER A 109 -2.66 9.66 2.01
C SER A 109 -3.81 8.84 2.56
N LEU A 110 -3.91 7.63 2.08
CA LEU A 110 -4.80 6.60 2.60
C LEU A 110 -4.06 5.27 2.70
N MET A 111 -4.50 4.41 3.59
CA MET A 111 -3.97 3.07 3.75
C MET A 111 -5.09 2.04 3.58
N GLN A 112 -4.82 1.04 2.75
CA GLN A 112 -5.73 -0.09 2.55
C GLN A 112 -5.17 -1.35 3.17
N GLY A 113 -5.93 -1.95 4.08
CA GLY A 113 -5.64 -3.24 4.68
C GLY A 113 -6.25 -4.37 3.86
N HIS A 114 -5.41 -5.33 3.44
CA HIS A 114 -5.82 -6.51 2.68
C HIS A 114 -5.95 -7.78 3.53
N GLY A 115 -5.94 -7.64 4.85
CA GLY A 115 -6.04 -8.73 5.81
C GLY A 115 -5.22 -8.49 7.06
N LEU A 116 -5.32 -9.38 8.03
CA LEU A 116 -4.51 -9.33 9.26
C LEU A 116 -3.19 -10.08 9.00
N GLU A 117 -2.17 -9.38 8.50
CA GLU A 117 -0.88 -9.96 8.10
C GLU A 117 -0.21 -10.79 9.22
N TRP A 118 -0.35 -10.37 10.47
CA TRP A 118 0.26 -11.04 11.61
C TRP A 118 -0.32 -12.44 11.88
N GLN A 119 -1.53 -12.76 11.35
CA GLN A 119 -2.14 -14.09 11.50
C GLN A 119 -1.57 -15.13 10.53
N ARG A 120 -0.73 -14.72 9.58
CA ARG A 120 -0.20 -15.65 8.59
C ARG A 120 0.79 -16.62 9.23
N SER A 121 0.63 -17.91 8.94
CA SER A 121 1.45 -19.02 9.48
C SER A 121 2.95 -18.94 9.15
N LYS A 122 3.32 -18.13 8.14
CA LYS A 122 4.74 -17.93 7.77
C LYS A 122 5.55 -17.15 8.81
N TYR A 123 4.90 -16.49 9.78
CA TYR A 123 5.57 -15.70 10.79
C TYR A 123 5.73 -16.44 12.11
N SER A 124 6.92 -16.37 12.70
CA SER A 124 7.16 -16.85 14.07
C SER A 124 6.36 -16.01 15.08
N PRO A 125 6.13 -16.53 16.32
CA PRO A 125 5.39 -15.79 17.34
C PRO A 125 5.95 -14.39 17.64
N THR A 126 7.27 -14.24 17.61
CA THR A 126 7.95 -12.95 17.80
C THR A 126 7.67 -12.01 16.62
N GLN A 127 7.75 -12.51 15.39
CA GLN A 127 7.43 -11.73 14.20
C GLN A 127 5.95 -11.30 14.18
N GLN A 128 5.04 -12.18 14.61
CA GLN A 128 3.60 -11.84 14.73
C GLN A 128 3.37 -10.70 15.71
N ARG A 129 4.08 -10.68 16.86
CA ARG A 129 4.00 -9.57 17.84
C ARG A 129 4.49 -8.24 17.22
N ILE A 130 5.61 -8.28 16.51
CA ILE A 130 6.16 -7.11 15.81
C ILE A 130 5.15 -6.60 14.75
N MET A 131 4.61 -7.51 13.93
CA MET A 131 3.63 -7.17 12.90
C MET A 131 2.35 -6.58 13.50
N LYS A 132 1.88 -7.11 14.65
CA LYS A 132 0.71 -6.58 15.35
C LYS A 132 0.99 -5.18 15.92
N PHE A 133 2.18 -4.94 16.44
CA PHE A 133 2.60 -3.62 16.87
C PHE A 133 2.65 -2.63 15.70
N MET A 134 3.20 -3.05 14.56
CA MET A 134 3.21 -2.23 13.34
C MET A 134 1.80 -1.92 12.84
N GLU A 135 0.87 -2.88 12.88
CA GLU A 135 -0.53 -2.67 12.56
C GLU A 135 -1.16 -1.61 13.47
N TRP A 136 -0.95 -1.73 14.79
CA TRP A 136 -1.40 -0.72 15.76
C TRP A 136 -0.83 0.68 15.44
N LEU A 137 0.48 0.76 15.21
CA LEU A 137 1.16 2.01 14.90
C LEU A 137 0.60 2.63 13.62
N THR A 138 0.47 1.87 12.55
CA THR A 138 -0.04 2.36 11.27
C THR A 138 -1.52 2.72 11.33
N ALA A 139 -2.33 2.02 12.14
CA ALA A 139 -3.71 2.38 12.40
C ALA A 139 -3.84 3.79 13.00
N HIS A 140 -2.89 4.22 13.83
CA HIS A 140 -2.88 5.56 14.45
C HIS A 140 -2.20 6.61 13.58
N LEU A 141 -1.19 6.23 12.81
CA LEU A 141 -0.47 7.14 11.92
C LEU A 141 -1.29 7.54 10.68
N ASN A 142 -2.14 6.64 10.17
CA ASN A 142 -2.95 6.92 8.99
C ASN A 142 -4.29 7.56 9.38
N ARG A 143 -4.65 8.65 8.69
CA ARG A 143 -5.94 9.32 8.90
C ARG A 143 -7.08 8.58 8.21
N ASN A 144 -6.85 8.14 6.97
CA ASN A 144 -7.84 7.48 6.14
C ASN A 144 -7.50 5.99 6.04
N LEU A 145 -8.41 5.16 6.50
CA LEU A 145 -8.28 3.71 6.54
C LEU A 145 -9.34 3.08 5.66
N ILE A 146 -8.92 2.21 4.76
CA ILE A 146 -9.79 1.37 3.94
C ILE A 146 -9.52 -0.09 4.30
N MET A 147 -10.59 -0.88 4.47
CA MET A 147 -10.52 -2.31 4.73
C MET A 147 -11.27 -3.09 3.66
N CYS A 148 -10.84 -4.32 3.41
CA CYS A 148 -11.49 -5.17 2.43
C CYS A 148 -12.82 -5.78 2.90
N SER A 149 -13.17 -5.65 4.18
CA SER A 149 -14.42 -6.18 4.73
C SER A 149 -14.90 -5.41 5.95
N GLU A 150 -16.20 -5.49 6.22
CA GLU A 150 -16.82 -4.95 7.42
C GLU A 150 -16.26 -5.59 8.71
N ASP A 151 -15.91 -6.89 8.67
CA ASP A 151 -15.28 -7.57 9.81
C ASP A 151 -13.94 -6.92 10.18
N GLN A 152 -13.14 -6.54 9.21
CA GLN A 152 -11.91 -5.81 9.46
C GLN A 152 -12.17 -4.41 10.02
N CYS A 153 -13.19 -3.71 9.52
CA CYS A 153 -13.61 -2.42 10.08
C CYS A 153 -14.03 -2.57 11.56
N ARG A 154 -14.85 -3.57 11.87
CA ARG A 154 -15.24 -3.89 13.26
C ARG A 154 -14.04 -4.23 14.14
N TYR A 155 -13.10 -5.02 13.62
CA TYR A 155 -11.84 -5.33 14.32
C TYR A 155 -11.05 -4.06 14.64
N PHE A 156 -10.87 -3.16 13.67
CA PHE A 156 -10.14 -1.90 13.87
C PHE A 156 -10.83 -0.97 14.85
N LYS A 157 -12.15 -0.87 14.79
CA LYS A 157 -12.93 -0.10 15.76
C LYS A 157 -12.78 -0.66 17.16
N LYS A 158 -12.90 -1.99 17.32
CA LYS A 158 -12.84 -2.65 18.62
C LYS A 158 -11.45 -2.59 19.26
N HIS A 159 -10.38 -2.82 18.48
CA HIS A 159 -9.04 -2.99 19.02
C HIS A 159 -8.20 -1.72 19.02
N TYR A 160 -8.47 -0.79 18.11
CA TYR A 160 -7.67 0.44 17.94
C TYR A 160 -8.49 1.72 18.10
N ASN A 161 -9.80 1.61 18.30
CA ASN A 161 -10.74 2.74 18.32
C ASN A 161 -10.61 3.61 17.06
N ARG A 162 -10.43 2.96 15.88
CA ARG A 162 -10.26 3.63 14.60
C ARG A 162 -11.39 3.25 13.66
N GLU A 163 -12.03 4.27 13.09
CA GLU A 163 -12.99 4.09 12.00
C GLU A 163 -12.24 3.79 10.70
N ALA A 164 -12.82 2.92 9.88
CA ALA A 164 -12.34 2.57 8.56
C ALA A 164 -13.53 2.39 7.61
N THR A 165 -13.30 2.62 6.33
CA THR A 165 -14.31 2.39 5.28
C THR A 165 -14.12 1.01 4.67
N ALA A 166 -15.18 0.21 4.62
CA ALA A 166 -15.15 -1.07 3.93
C ALA A 166 -15.27 -0.86 2.41
N ILE A 167 -14.23 -1.26 1.68
CA ILE A 167 -14.24 -1.32 0.21
C ILE A 167 -13.72 -2.70 -0.18
N PRO A 168 -14.58 -3.64 -0.56
CA PRO A 168 -14.17 -4.96 -0.99
C PRO A 168 -13.23 -4.87 -2.21
N THR A 169 -12.19 -5.69 -2.20
CA THR A 169 -11.33 -5.84 -3.38
C THR A 169 -12.11 -6.59 -4.45
N ALA A 170 -12.60 -5.87 -5.45
CA ALA A 170 -13.20 -6.48 -6.63
C ALA A 170 -12.10 -7.08 -7.51
N ILE A 171 -12.25 -8.35 -7.86
CA ILE A 171 -11.46 -9.00 -8.90
C ILE A 171 -12.38 -9.06 -10.12
N TYR A 172 -11.97 -8.44 -11.23
CA TYR A 172 -12.60 -8.73 -12.52
C TYR A 172 -12.18 -10.16 -12.91
N LEU A 173 -13.16 -11.02 -13.04
CA LEU A 173 -13.02 -12.34 -13.66
C LEU A 173 -12.99 -12.19 -15.17
#